data_e16e91df121d40559a29d507fecd40b3
#
_entry.id   e16e91df121d40559a29d507fecd40b3
#
_cell.length_a   1.000
_cell.length_b   1.000
_cell.length_c   1.000
_cell.angle_alpha   90.00
_cell.angle_beta   90.00
_cell.angle_gamma   90.00
#
_symmetry.space_group_name_H-M   'P 1'
#
loop_
_entity.id
_entity.type
_entity.pdbx_description
1 polymer ?
#
loop_
_entity_poly.entity_id
_entity_poly.type
_entity_poly.pdbx_seq_one_letter_code
_entity_poly.pdbx_strand_id
1 'polypeptide(L)'
;MKTKLLLLLLITQFGFGQAGLPANPYYNGMNWTLTGMNLKNALATKITTTHTNFLTYSQDWNAIQATDANPTNSNNVLLLYGFSSTTCPTSTSDDNDHRERNSMSNGGANSCEWNREHVYAKSLGTPALVDGALTSAESDAGEDAHHLRSCDVDRNGNRGNLKFATGSGNSGTVTGGWYPGNEWKGDVARMMMYMYLRYPSQCLPINVGTGATVSTDTNMIQLFLQWNAEDPVSVYEDNRNTYHGNTTNTFAQGNRNPFIDNPYLATVIWGGPAAENRWPTVFLSSQSFISDSAVQVFPNPTNSNEIEINTEESITKLTLVNINGQIVKEIVSPIFNQNTFKLNNLQQGFYFLKITAEKGNLTKKIIVN
;
A
#
# COMPACT_ATOMS: atom_id res chain seq x y z
N MET A 1 18.40 49.50 -32.24
CA MET A 1 17.24 48.64 -31.95
C MET A 1 17.74 47.42 -31.17
N LYS A 2 17.42 47.34 -29.91
CA LYS A 2 17.80 46.18 -29.05
C LYS A 2 16.60 45.25 -28.99
N THR A 3 16.67 44.11 -29.67
CA THR A 3 15.64 43.05 -29.66
C THR A 3 15.72 42.32 -28.33
N LYS A 4 14.70 42.45 -27.49
CA LYS A 4 14.57 41.67 -26.24
C LYS A 4 14.00 40.28 -26.64
N LEU A 5 14.80 39.25 -26.43
CA LEU A 5 14.39 37.84 -26.55
C LEU A 5 13.58 37.49 -25.30
N LEU A 6 12.28 37.28 -25.47
CA LEU A 6 11.40 36.82 -24.42
C LEU A 6 11.48 35.29 -24.35
N LEU A 7 12.19 34.77 -23.36
CA LEU A 7 12.28 33.32 -23.14
C LEU A 7 10.98 32.86 -22.45
N LEU A 8 10.10 32.22 -23.22
CA LEU A 8 8.88 31.61 -22.69
C LEU A 8 9.26 30.29 -22.01
N LEU A 9 9.30 30.28 -20.66
CA LEU A 9 9.52 29.07 -19.88
C LEU A 9 8.20 28.27 -19.91
N LEU A 10 8.12 27.23 -20.73
CA LEU A 10 7.06 26.21 -20.63
C LEU A 10 7.33 25.40 -19.36
N ILE A 11 6.63 25.71 -18.29
CA ILE A 11 6.54 24.85 -17.11
C ILE A 11 5.57 23.72 -17.47
N THR A 12 6.10 22.58 -17.89
CA THR A 12 5.33 21.33 -17.93
C THR A 12 5.02 20.96 -16.47
N GLN A 13 3.81 21.20 -16.05
CA GLN A 13 3.32 20.65 -14.80
C GLN A 13 3.20 19.13 -14.97
N PHE A 14 4.21 18.40 -14.57
CA PHE A 14 4.06 17.01 -14.24
C PHE A 14 3.09 16.96 -13.05
N GLY A 15 1.89 16.41 -13.26
CA GLY A 15 0.93 16.17 -12.20
C GLY A 15 1.46 15.07 -11.29
N PHE A 16 2.35 15.42 -10.38
CA PHE A 16 2.62 14.60 -9.20
C PHE A 16 1.31 14.55 -8.41
N GLY A 17 0.82 13.36 -8.11
CA GLY A 17 -0.28 13.19 -7.17
C GLY A 17 -0.02 14.10 -5.97
N GLN A 18 -1.00 14.93 -5.60
CA GLN A 18 -0.79 15.93 -4.54
C GLN A 18 -0.48 15.22 -3.23
N ALA A 19 0.82 15.09 -2.92
CA ALA A 19 1.25 14.71 -1.59
C ALA A 19 0.68 15.76 -0.61
N GLY A 20 -0.20 15.32 0.29
CA GLY A 20 -0.70 16.18 1.36
C GLY A 20 -2.21 16.29 1.52
N LEU A 21 -3.02 16.13 0.47
CA LEU A 21 -4.49 16.26 0.52
C LEU A 21 -5.20 15.23 -0.38
N PRO A 22 -6.43 14.82 -0.01
CA PRO A 22 -7.27 13.99 -0.85
C PRO A 22 -7.55 14.64 -2.21
N ALA A 23 -7.58 13.84 -3.28
CA ALA A 23 -7.86 14.32 -4.62
C ALA A 23 -9.20 15.08 -4.70
N ASN A 24 -9.14 16.35 -5.11
CA ASN A 24 -10.30 17.21 -5.30
C ASN A 24 -10.65 17.23 -6.81
N PRO A 25 -11.94 17.15 -7.21
CA PRO A 25 -13.15 17.08 -6.35
C PRO A 25 -13.54 15.66 -5.90
N TYR A 26 -12.78 14.61 -6.24
CA TYR A 26 -13.21 13.22 -6.06
C TYR A 26 -13.66 12.90 -4.63
N TYR A 27 -12.87 13.27 -3.62
CA TYR A 27 -13.17 12.99 -2.22
C TYR A 27 -13.98 14.07 -1.50
N ASN A 28 -14.52 15.05 -2.22
CA ASN A 28 -15.35 16.08 -1.58
C ASN A 28 -16.54 15.45 -0.83
N GLY A 29 -16.76 15.93 0.38
CA GLY A 29 -17.82 15.46 1.27
C GLY A 29 -17.52 14.20 2.07
N MET A 30 -16.32 13.60 1.91
CA MET A 30 -15.90 12.49 2.76
C MET A 30 -15.63 12.93 4.20
N ASN A 31 -16.12 12.17 5.16
CA ASN A 31 -15.83 12.38 6.57
C ASN A 31 -14.60 11.59 7.01
N TRP A 32 -13.48 12.28 7.14
CA TRP A 32 -12.18 11.68 7.50
C TRP A 32 -11.98 11.46 9.00
N THR A 33 -12.99 11.76 9.84
CA THR A 33 -12.95 11.40 11.28
C THR A 33 -13.41 9.96 11.53
N LEU A 34 -13.95 9.29 10.51
CA LEU A 34 -14.34 7.89 10.59
C LEU A 34 -13.12 6.99 10.66
N THR A 35 -13.25 5.87 11.39
CA THR A 35 -12.23 4.83 11.52
C THR A 35 -12.85 3.44 11.37
N GLY A 36 -12.02 2.41 11.28
CA GLY A 36 -12.45 1.03 11.24
C GLY A 36 -13.49 0.75 10.15
N MET A 37 -14.46 -0.09 10.45
CA MET A 37 -15.48 -0.51 9.49
C MET A 37 -16.38 0.63 9.00
N ASN A 38 -16.53 1.72 9.78
CA ASN A 38 -17.29 2.89 9.34
C ASN A 38 -16.57 3.61 8.19
N LEU A 39 -15.26 3.77 8.26
CA LEU A 39 -14.45 4.32 7.17
C LEU A 39 -14.44 3.39 5.96
N LYS A 40 -14.29 2.07 6.17
CA LYS A 40 -14.39 1.06 5.10
C LYS A 40 -15.69 1.21 4.32
N ASN A 41 -16.83 1.28 5.01
CA ASN A 41 -18.14 1.39 4.39
C ASN A 41 -18.33 2.73 3.63
N ALA A 42 -17.83 3.84 4.18
CA ALA A 42 -17.87 5.13 3.52
C ALA A 42 -17.05 5.14 2.22
N LEU A 43 -15.85 4.54 2.24
CA LEU A 43 -15.02 4.40 1.04
C LEU A 43 -15.65 3.43 0.03
N ALA A 44 -16.22 2.30 0.48
CA ALA A 44 -16.94 1.38 -0.39
C ALA A 44 -18.11 2.06 -1.11
N THR A 45 -18.91 2.87 -0.40
CA THR A 45 -19.95 3.69 -0.99
C THR A 45 -19.38 4.66 -2.01
N LYS A 46 -18.28 5.35 -1.68
CA LYS A 46 -17.66 6.32 -2.57
C LYS A 46 -17.21 5.69 -3.88
N ILE A 47 -16.42 4.61 -3.83
CA ILE A 47 -15.91 3.96 -5.04
C ILE A 47 -17.02 3.31 -5.87
N THR A 48 -18.09 2.85 -5.22
CA THR A 48 -19.24 2.26 -5.93
C THR A 48 -20.06 3.33 -6.65
N THR A 49 -20.36 4.45 -6.00
CA THR A 49 -21.16 5.53 -6.61
C THR A 49 -20.42 6.30 -7.67
N THR A 50 -19.09 6.30 -7.66
CA THR A 50 -18.26 6.97 -8.66
C THR A 50 -17.82 6.05 -9.80
N HIS A 51 -18.07 4.74 -9.71
CA HIS A 51 -17.88 3.81 -10.82
C HIS A 51 -19.05 3.98 -11.81
N THR A 52 -18.90 4.91 -12.72
CA THR A 52 -19.98 5.35 -13.62
C THR A 52 -19.84 4.82 -15.06
N ASN A 53 -18.67 4.31 -15.43
CA ASN A 53 -18.41 3.73 -16.73
C ASN A 53 -17.95 2.27 -16.54
N PHE A 54 -18.79 1.34 -16.96
CA PHE A 54 -18.54 -0.10 -16.88
C PHE A 54 -17.88 -0.57 -18.18
N LEU A 55 -16.62 -0.98 -18.06
CA LEU A 55 -15.87 -1.50 -19.18
C LEU A 55 -16.30 -2.95 -19.45
N THR A 56 -16.33 -3.31 -20.73
CA THR A 56 -16.39 -4.72 -21.12
C THR A 56 -15.00 -5.34 -21.03
N TYR A 57 -14.94 -6.64 -20.86
CA TYR A 57 -13.64 -7.35 -20.86
C TYR A 57 -12.82 -7.06 -22.13
N SER A 58 -13.47 -6.82 -23.27
CA SER A 58 -12.78 -6.40 -24.49
C SER A 58 -12.20 -4.99 -24.40
N GLN A 59 -12.88 -4.06 -23.72
CA GLN A 59 -12.40 -2.69 -23.55
C GLN A 59 -11.24 -2.58 -22.57
N ASP A 60 -11.10 -3.57 -21.66
CA ASP A 60 -9.99 -3.61 -20.71
C ASP A 60 -8.61 -3.71 -21.39
N TRP A 61 -8.52 -4.22 -22.62
CA TRP A 61 -7.28 -4.14 -23.38
C TRP A 61 -6.81 -2.69 -23.56
N ASN A 62 -7.72 -1.80 -23.94
CA ASN A 62 -7.41 -0.39 -24.14
C ASN A 62 -7.15 0.34 -22.81
N ALA A 63 -7.92 0.00 -21.79
CA ALA A 63 -7.70 0.54 -20.44
C ALA A 63 -6.29 0.19 -19.95
N ILE A 64 -5.91 -1.08 -20.02
CA ILE A 64 -4.61 -1.60 -19.57
C ILE A 64 -3.46 -0.99 -20.39
N GLN A 65 -3.60 -0.87 -21.71
CA GLN A 65 -2.59 -0.20 -22.54
C GLN A 65 -2.30 1.23 -22.08
N ALA A 66 -3.33 1.94 -21.61
CA ALA A 66 -3.19 3.30 -21.11
C ALA A 66 -2.69 3.35 -19.66
N THR A 67 -3.16 2.43 -18.82
CA THR A 67 -2.88 2.46 -17.37
C THR A 67 -1.60 1.75 -16.99
N ASP A 68 -1.20 0.74 -17.74
CA ASP A 68 0.01 -0.04 -17.49
C ASP A 68 1.21 0.43 -18.33
N ALA A 69 1.07 1.57 -19.05
CA ALA A 69 2.15 2.15 -19.80
C ALA A 69 3.38 2.41 -18.93
N ASN A 70 4.56 2.00 -19.41
CA ASN A 70 5.81 2.26 -18.71
C ASN A 70 6.06 3.78 -18.67
N PRO A 71 6.19 4.41 -17.48
CA PRO A 71 6.40 5.85 -17.35
C PRO A 71 7.65 6.38 -18.07
N THR A 72 8.63 5.51 -18.31
CA THR A 72 9.88 5.86 -19.00
C THR A 72 9.87 5.50 -20.50
N ASN A 73 8.93 4.66 -20.94
CA ASN A 73 8.76 4.25 -22.34
C ASN A 73 7.29 3.92 -22.63
N SER A 74 6.51 4.90 -23.02
CA SER A 74 5.06 4.76 -23.25
C SER A 74 4.66 3.81 -24.40
N ASN A 75 5.62 3.33 -25.20
CA ASN A 75 5.34 2.29 -26.19
C ASN A 75 5.23 0.90 -25.54
N ASN A 76 5.69 0.75 -24.32
CA ASN A 76 5.67 -0.51 -23.58
C ASN A 76 4.69 -0.42 -22.41
N VAL A 77 4.16 -1.57 -22.02
CA VAL A 77 3.48 -1.79 -20.73
C VAL A 77 4.43 -2.46 -19.76
N LEU A 78 4.27 -2.15 -18.46
CA LEU A 78 4.93 -2.87 -17.38
C LEU A 78 4.14 -4.13 -17.06
N LEU A 79 4.81 -5.27 -17.06
CA LEU A 79 4.20 -6.58 -16.83
C LEU A 79 4.21 -6.91 -15.35
N LEU A 80 3.04 -7.05 -14.77
CA LEU A 80 2.89 -7.47 -13.36
C LEU A 80 3.64 -8.78 -13.15
N TYR A 81 4.32 -8.90 -12.02
CA TYR A 81 5.21 -10.00 -11.64
C TYR A 81 6.54 -10.05 -12.39
N GLY A 82 6.74 -9.25 -13.43
CA GLY A 82 8.02 -9.19 -14.15
C GLY A 82 9.09 -8.46 -13.34
N PHE A 83 10.36 -8.82 -13.54
CA PHE A 83 11.50 -8.26 -12.79
C PHE A 83 12.73 -7.93 -13.63
N SER A 84 12.68 -8.15 -14.93
CA SER A 84 13.74 -7.82 -15.88
C SER A 84 13.16 -7.07 -17.08
N SER A 85 13.94 -6.23 -17.71
CA SER A 85 13.59 -5.49 -18.94
C SER A 85 14.17 -6.15 -20.20
N THR A 86 14.49 -7.44 -20.15
CA THR A 86 14.97 -8.19 -21.31
C THR A 86 13.88 -8.26 -22.37
N THR A 87 14.30 -8.14 -23.64
CA THR A 87 13.42 -8.40 -24.77
C THR A 87 13.05 -9.87 -24.82
N CYS A 88 11.83 -10.18 -25.21
CA CYS A 88 11.39 -11.56 -25.36
C CYS A 88 12.35 -12.33 -26.28
N PRO A 89 12.99 -13.39 -25.78
CA PRO A 89 13.86 -14.21 -26.61
C PRO A 89 13.03 -15.00 -27.63
N THR A 90 13.67 -15.43 -28.68
CA THR A 90 13.04 -16.33 -29.68
C THR A 90 12.82 -17.75 -29.16
N SER A 91 13.25 -18.04 -27.95
CA SER A 91 13.13 -19.33 -27.25
C SER A 91 12.24 -19.18 -26.03
N THR A 92 11.23 -20.02 -25.92
CA THR A 92 10.18 -20.01 -24.90
C THR A 92 10.63 -20.35 -23.48
N SER A 93 11.90 -20.62 -23.25
CA SER A 93 12.40 -21.07 -21.93
C SER A 93 12.78 -19.95 -20.97
N ASP A 94 12.66 -18.68 -21.37
CA ASP A 94 13.29 -17.56 -20.67
C ASP A 94 12.33 -16.38 -20.34
N ASP A 95 11.03 -16.61 -20.45
CA ASP A 95 10.01 -15.58 -20.18
C ASP A 95 9.84 -15.22 -18.70
N ASN A 96 10.60 -15.86 -17.84
CA ASN A 96 10.50 -15.64 -16.40
C ASN A 96 10.99 -14.25 -15.95
N ASP A 97 11.77 -13.57 -16.79
CA ASP A 97 12.44 -12.33 -16.42
C ASP A 97 11.78 -11.07 -17.01
N HIS A 98 10.77 -11.22 -17.86
CA HIS A 98 10.21 -10.08 -18.59
C HIS A 98 9.44 -9.14 -17.68
N ARG A 99 9.87 -7.87 -17.63
CA ARG A 99 9.25 -6.81 -16.86
C ARG A 99 8.44 -5.85 -17.74
N GLU A 100 8.79 -5.70 -19.01
CA GLU A 100 8.08 -4.82 -19.93
C GLU A 100 7.96 -5.42 -21.33
N ARG A 101 6.94 -5.00 -22.06
CA ARG A 101 6.68 -5.45 -23.42
C ARG A 101 5.98 -4.37 -24.23
N ASN A 102 6.15 -4.38 -25.54
CA ASN A 102 5.42 -3.47 -26.41
C ASN A 102 3.90 -3.58 -26.17
N SER A 103 3.24 -2.45 -26.00
CA SER A 103 1.82 -2.38 -25.66
C SER A 103 0.91 -3.05 -26.70
N MET A 104 1.37 -3.17 -27.95
CA MET A 104 0.62 -3.83 -29.03
C MET A 104 0.90 -5.33 -29.14
N SER A 105 1.88 -5.86 -28.40
CA SER A 105 2.16 -7.30 -28.33
C SER A 105 1.25 -8.00 -27.34
N ASN A 106 -0.05 -7.82 -27.52
CA ASN A 106 -1.08 -8.34 -26.63
C ASN A 106 -1.91 -9.42 -27.32
N GLY A 107 -2.42 -10.39 -26.55
CA GLY A 107 -3.26 -11.47 -27.09
C GLY A 107 -3.35 -12.66 -26.16
N GLY A 108 -2.26 -13.31 -25.91
CA GLY A 108 -2.19 -14.50 -25.06
C GLY A 108 -2.07 -15.80 -25.84
N ALA A 109 -1.78 -15.72 -27.14
CA ALA A 109 -1.52 -16.88 -27.97
C ALA A 109 -0.07 -17.32 -27.99
N ASN A 110 0.86 -16.41 -27.68
CA ASN A 110 2.29 -16.64 -27.69
C ASN A 110 2.93 -16.23 -26.37
N SER A 111 4.02 -16.92 -26.00
CA SER A 111 4.80 -16.58 -24.81
C SER A 111 5.39 -15.17 -24.86
N CYS A 112 5.64 -14.62 -26.04
CA CYS A 112 6.12 -13.24 -26.23
C CYS A 112 5.01 -12.18 -26.30
N GLU A 113 3.80 -12.54 -25.97
CA GLU A 113 2.68 -11.60 -25.78
C GLU A 113 2.43 -11.35 -24.30
N TRP A 114 1.69 -10.29 -24.01
CA TRP A 114 1.10 -10.10 -22.70
C TRP A 114 -0.41 -10.32 -22.77
N ASN A 115 -0.99 -10.73 -21.67
CA ASN A 115 -2.42 -10.88 -21.52
C ASN A 115 -2.95 -10.14 -20.28
N ARG A 116 -4.27 -10.20 -20.07
CA ARG A 116 -4.93 -9.58 -18.93
C ARG A 116 -4.91 -10.55 -17.75
N GLU A 117 -4.12 -10.22 -16.74
CA GLU A 117 -4.10 -10.93 -15.47
C GLU A 117 -5.26 -10.47 -14.60
N HIS A 118 -6.09 -11.41 -14.17
CA HIS A 118 -7.02 -11.21 -13.07
C HIS A 118 -6.28 -11.36 -11.76
N VAL A 119 -5.77 -10.26 -11.20
CA VAL A 119 -4.99 -10.30 -9.95
C VAL A 119 -5.81 -10.89 -8.81
N TYR A 120 -7.08 -10.57 -8.71
CA TYR A 120 -8.05 -11.38 -7.98
C TYR A 120 -8.50 -12.54 -8.89
N ALA A 121 -7.95 -13.73 -8.67
CA ALA A 121 -8.23 -14.89 -9.54
C ALA A 121 -9.73 -15.20 -9.58
N LYS A 122 -10.30 -15.28 -10.78
CA LYS A 122 -11.76 -15.43 -10.98
C LYS A 122 -12.36 -16.58 -10.19
N SER A 123 -11.71 -17.73 -10.21
CA SER A 123 -12.22 -18.95 -9.55
C SER A 123 -12.20 -18.87 -8.02
N LEU A 124 -11.54 -17.87 -7.41
CA LEU A 124 -11.45 -17.70 -5.97
C LEU A 124 -12.50 -16.72 -5.42
N GLY A 125 -13.27 -16.06 -6.27
CA GLY A 125 -14.46 -15.31 -5.86
C GLY A 125 -15.57 -16.23 -5.38
N THR A 126 -16.49 -15.70 -4.56
CA THR A 126 -17.65 -16.44 -4.07
C THR A 126 -18.92 -15.59 -4.23
N PRO A 127 -19.71 -15.79 -5.32
CA PRO A 127 -19.46 -16.69 -6.45
C PRO A 127 -18.22 -16.32 -7.26
N ALA A 128 -17.74 -17.22 -8.13
CA ALA A 128 -16.62 -16.93 -9.03
C ALA A 128 -16.91 -15.70 -9.89
N LEU A 129 -15.85 -14.93 -10.19
CA LEU A 129 -15.96 -13.76 -11.06
C LEU A 129 -16.23 -14.21 -12.50
N VAL A 130 -17.11 -13.50 -13.18
CA VAL A 130 -17.42 -13.69 -14.61
C VAL A 130 -16.87 -12.50 -15.40
N ASP A 131 -16.61 -12.71 -16.67
CA ASP A 131 -16.28 -11.71 -17.66
C ASP A 131 -17.18 -11.88 -18.90
N GLY A 132 -17.56 -10.80 -19.55
CA GLY A 132 -18.37 -10.85 -20.76
C GLY A 132 -19.89 -10.85 -20.57
N ALA A 133 -20.37 -10.47 -19.41
CA ALA A 133 -21.81 -10.50 -19.08
C ALA A 133 -22.38 -9.14 -18.65
N LEU A 134 -21.94 -8.03 -19.25
CA LEU A 134 -22.56 -6.73 -18.96
C LEU A 134 -24.04 -6.73 -19.37
N THR A 135 -24.91 -7.05 -18.42
CA THR A 135 -26.36 -6.94 -18.61
C THR A 135 -27.01 -5.90 -17.70
N SER A 136 -26.27 -5.28 -16.78
CA SER A 136 -26.82 -4.32 -15.82
C SER A 136 -25.77 -3.32 -15.31
N ALA A 137 -26.24 -2.26 -14.66
CA ALA A 137 -25.45 -1.25 -13.97
C ALA A 137 -24.63 -1.79 -12.76
N GLU A 138 -24.61 -3.09 -12.55
CA GLU A 138 -23.76 -3.77 -11.61
C GLU A 138 -22.57 -4.33 -12.39
N SER A 139 -21.42 -3.68 -12.27
CA SER A 139 -20.18 -4.16 -12.89
C SER A 139 -19.90 -5.57 -12.41
N ASP A 140 -19.60 -6.45 -13.34
CA ASP A 140 -19.00 -7.72 -12.99
C ASP A 140 -17.60 -7.49 -12.42
N ALA A 141 -17.31 -8.12 -11.29
CA ALA A 141 -16.00 -8.01 -10.66
C ALA A 141 -14.86 -8.51 -11.58
N GLY A 142 -15.17 -9.39 -12.54
CA GLY A 142 -14.23 -9.90 -13.53
C GLY A 142 -13.81 -8.89 -14.60
N GLU A 143 -14.57 -7.80 -14.75
CA GLU A 143 -14.31 -6.73 -15.73
C GLU A 143 -13.91 -5.40 -15.06
N ASP A 144 -13.60 -5.44 -13.76
CA ASP A 144 -13.12 -4.24 -13.05
C ASP A 144 -11.62 -4.00 -13.36
N ALA A 145 -11.35 -2.96 -14.15
CA ALA A 145 -10.00 -2.64 -14.60
C ALA A 145 -9.02 -2.32 -13.45
N HIS A 146 -9.49 -2.01 -12.24
CA HIS A 146 -8.59 -1.76 -11.10
C HIS A 146 -7.82 -3.00 -10.65
N HIS A 147 -8.29 -4.23 -10.96
CA HIS A 147 -7.54 -5.45 -10.68
C HIS A 147 -7.09 -6.21 -11.92
N LEU A 148 -7.35 -5.67 -13.11
CA LEU A 148 -6.82 -6.22 -14.37
C LEU A 148 -5.50 -5.57 -14.71
N ARG A 149 -4.49 -6.39 -15.00
CA ARG A 149 -3.13 -5.93 -15.27
C ARG A 149 -2.55 -6.64 -16.49
N SER A 150 -1.68 -5.92 -17.21
CA SER A 150 -0.81 -6.57 -18.19
C SER A 150 0.14 -7.53 -17.46
N CYS A 151 0.23 -8.75 -17.96
CA CYS A 151 1.10 -9.79 -17.42
C CYS A 151 1.70 -10.61 -18.57
N ASP A 152 2.94 -11.04 -18.40
CA ASP A 152 3.54 -12.05 -19.27
C ASP A 152 2.66 -13.30 -19.33
N VAL A 153 2.46 -13.87 -20.53
CA VAL A 153 1.53 -14.99 -20.73
C VAL A 153 1.92 -16.22 -19.94
N ASP A 154 3.21 -16.58 -19.95
CA ASP A 154 3.70 -17.77 -19.24
C ASP A 154 3.66 -17.55 -17.73
N ARG A 155 3.99 -16.35 -17.28
CA ARG A 155 3.96 -16.00 -15.87
C ARG A 155 2.52 -15.95 -15.31
N ASN A 156 1.58 -15.42 -16.09
CA ASN A 156 0.16 -15.49 -15.76
C ASN A 156 -0.31 -16.96 -15.67
N GLY A 157 0.09 -17.80 -16.63
CA GLY A 157 -0.19 -19.24 -16.61
C GLY A 157 0.42 -19.94 -15.39
N ASN A 158 1.66 -19.62 -15.03
CA ASN A 158 2.34 -20.19 -13.86
C ASN A 158 1.69 -19.77 -12.55
N ARG A 159 1.23 -18.51 -12.45
CA ARG A 159 0.46 -18.06 -11.29
C ARG A 159 -0.90 -18.76 -11.23
N GLY A 160 -1.64 -18.84 -12.34
CA GLY A 160 -2.95 -19.45 -12.41
C GLY A 160 -3.89 -18.90 -11.34
N ASN A 161 -4.40 -19.76 -10.46
CA ASN A 161 -5.22 -19.38 -9.31
C ASN A 161 -4.53 -19.61 -7.96
N LEU A 162 -3.21 -19.68 -7.93
CA LEU A 162 -2.47 -19.78 -6.68
C LEU A 162 -2.77 -18.56 -5.80
N LYS A 163 -3.00 -18.81 -4.51
CA LYS A 163 -3.18 -17.75 -3.52
C LYS A 163 -1.87 -17.00 -3.31
N PHE A 164 -1.96 -15.72 -3.01
CA PHE A 164 -0.79 -14.95 -2.63
C PHE A 164 -0.23 -15.42 -1.29
N ALA A 165 1.09 -15.58 -1.23
CA ALA A 165 1.79 -16.08 -0.06
C ALA A 165 3.09 -15.31 0.17
N THR A 166 3.59 -15.35 1.41
CA THR A 166 4.86 -14.71 1.81
C THR A 166 6.03 -15.25 0.99
N GLY A 167 6.90 -14.36 0.56
CA GLY A 167 8.12 -14.66 -0.18
C GLY A 167 9.10 -13.50 -0.12
N SER A 168 10.15 -13.55 -0.93
CA SER A 168 11.16 -12.50 -1.07
C SER A 168 11.84 -12.54 -2.43
N GLY A 169 12.38 -11.41 -2.85
CA GLY A 169 13.05 -11.28 -4.15
C GLY A 169 12.08 -11.16 -5.31
N ASN A 170 12.32 -11.91 -6.38
CA ASN A 170 11.50 -11.90 -7.58
C ASN A 170 10.21 -12.71 -7.40
N SER A 171 9.25 -12.50 -8.28
CA SER A 171 7.99 -13.24 -8.29
C SER A 171 8.19 -14.72 -8.60
N GLY A 172 7.31 -15.56 -8.08
CA GLY A 172 7.33 -17.00 -8.37
C GLY A 172 6.49 -17.80 -7.40
N THR A 173 6.44 -19.11 -7.67
CA THR A 173 5.81 -20.07 -6.78
C THR A 173 6.63 -20.22 -5.50
N VAL A 174 5.93 -20.13 -4.36
CA VAL A 174 6.50 -20.29 -3.02
C VAL A 174 5.69 -21.32 -2.23
N THR A 175 6.19 -21.71 -1.06
CA THR A 175 5.41 -22.57 -0.17
C THR A 175 4.06 -21.94 0.16
N GLY A 176 2.98 -22.61 -0.21
CA GLY A 176 1.62 -22.18 0.05
C GLY A 176 0.98 -21.27 -1.02
N GLY A 177 1.72 -20.90 -2.10
CA GLY A 177 1.11 -20.09 -3.15
C GLY A 177 2.07 -19.39 -4.09
N TRP A 178 1.75 -18.15 -4.42
CA TRP A 178 2.48 -17.28 -5.33
C TRP A 178 2.99 -16.02 -4.60
N TYR A 179 4.25 -15.71 -4.75
CA TYR A 179 4.82 -14.43 -4.32
C TYR A 179 4.89 -13.49 -5.53
N PRO A 180 4.30 -12.28 -5.48
CA PRO A 180 4.27 -11.39 -6.64
C PRO A 180 5.60 -10.71 -6.96
N GLY A 181 6.58 -10.78 -6.06
CA GLY A 181 7.84 -10.05 -6.15
C GLY A 181 7.86 -8.82 -5.24
N ASN A 182 9.07 -8.43 -4.82
CA ASN A 182 9.26 -7.27 -3.93
C ASN A 182 8.71 -5.97 -4.55
N GLU A 183 8.80 -5.83 -5.87
CA GLU A 183 8.35 -4.65 -6.61
C GLU A 183 6.81 -4.54 -6.70
N TRP A 184 6.10 -5.66 -6.63
CA TRP A 184 4.67 -5.72 -6.95
C TRP A 184 3.76 -6.07 -5.77
N LYS A 185 4.33 -6.40 -4.64
CA LYS A 185 3.54 -6.88 -3.49
C LYS A 185 2.58 -5.83 -2.95
N GLY A 186 2.98 -4.56 -2.92
CA GLY A 186 2.14 -3.45 -2.51
C GLY A 186 1.02 -3.18 -3.50
N ASP A 187 1.33 -3.20 -4.82
CA ASP A 187 0.34 -3.08 -5.88
C ASP A 187 -0.77 -4.14 -5.72
N VAL A 188 -0.34 -5.41 -5.56
CA VAL A 188 -1.27 -6.53 -5.34
C VAL A 188 -2.12 -6.30 -4.10
N ALA A 189 -1.51 -5.93 -2.98
CA ALA A 189 -2.24 -5.68 -1.73
C ALA A 189 -3.30 -4.59 -1.89
N ARG A 190 -2.95 -3.46 -2.51
CA ARG A 190 -3.86 -2.34 -2.76
C ARG A 190 -5.00 -2.71 -3.72
N MET A 191 -4.73 -3.56 -4.72
CA MET A 191 -5.78 -4.11 -5.59
C MET A 191 -6.72 -5.05 -4.82
N MET A 192 -6.21 -5.96 -4.00
CA MET A 192 -7.06 -6.87 -3.21
C MET A 192 -7.93 -6.12 -2.20
N MET A 193 -7.39 -5.08 -1.56
CA MET A 193 -8.15 -4.23 -0.65
C MET A 193 -9.23 -3.43 -1.39
N TYR A 194 -8.94 -2.91 -2.60
CA TYR A 194 -9.93 -2.25 -3.45
C TYR A 194 -11.06 -3.21 -3.83
N MET A 195 -10.74 -4.40 -4.31
CA MET A 195 -11.74 -5.42 -4.69
C MET A 195 -12.64 -5.77 -3.51
N TYR A 196 -12.09 -5.83 -2.31
CA TYR A 196 -12.86 -6.07 -1.09
C TYR A 196 -13.76 -4.89 -0.70
N LEU A 197 -13.39 -3.65 -0.99
CA LEU A 197 -14.29 -2.50 -0.81
C LEU A 197 -15.40 -2.52 -1.85
N ARG A 198 -15.07 -2.77 -3.10
CA ARG A 198 -16.01 -2.65 -4.22
C ARG A 198 -16.99 -3.81 -4.27
N TYR A 199 -16.54 -5.03 -3.95
CA TYR A 199 -17.29 -6.28 -4.01
C TYR A 199 -17.20 -7.05 -2.68
N PRO A 200 -17.77 -6.49 -1.59
CA PRO A 200 -17.47 -6.91 -0.22
C PRO A 200 -17.94 -8.33 0.14
N SER A 201 -18.89 -8.89 -0.61
CA SER A 201 -19.37 -10.26 -0.43
C SER A 201 -18.71 -11.27 -1.36
N GLN A 202 -18.18 -10.84 -2.49
CA GLN A 202 -17.64 -11.71 -3.53
C GLN A 202 -16.11 -11.80 -3.49
N CYS A 203 -15.43 -10.66 -3.28
CA CYS A 203 -13.98 -10.56 -3.39
C CYS A 203 -13.32 -10.47 -2.01
N LEU A 204 -13.42 -11.54 -1.22
CA LEU A 204 -12.82 -11.57 0.12
C LEU A 204 -11.30 -11.79 0.05
N PRO A 205 -10.49 -10.98 0.74
CA PRO A 205 -9.02 -11.14 0.79
C PRO A 205 -8.55 -12.52 1.24
N ILE A 206 -9.26 -13.15 2.18
CA ILE A 206 -8.97 -14.51 2.68
C ILE A 206 -9.07 -15.58 1.60
N ASN A 207 -9.82 -15.31 0.53
CA ASN A 207 -9.96 -16.27 -0.57
C ASN A 207 -8.72 -16.29 -1.47
N VAL A 208 -8.02 -15.17 -1.61
CA VAL A 208 -6.91 -14.97 -2.56
C VAL A 208 -5.53 -14.84 -1.93
N GLY A 209 -5.45 -14.83 -0.61
CA GLY A 209 -4.17 -14.77 0.11
C GLY A 209 -4.10 -15.79 1.23
N THR A 210 -2.91 -15.96 1.79
CA THR A 210 -2.60 -16.84 2.91
C THR A 210 -2.16 -16.05 4.14
N GLY A 211 -2.19 -16.68 5.30
CA GLY A 211 -1.72 -16.07 6.55
C GLY A 211 -2.85 -15.78 7.55
N ALA A 212 -2.50 -15.11 8.64
CA ALA A 212 -3.42 -14.80 9.72
C ALA A 212 -4.43 -13.71 9.30
N THR A 213 -5.65 -13.83 9.79
CA THR A 213 -6.69 -12.82 9.61
C THR A 213 -6.54 -11.67 10.61
N VAL A 214 -7.17 -10.55 10.31
CA VAL A 214 -7.26 -9.39 11.19
C VAL A 214 -8.39 -9.59 12.18
N SER A 215 -8.17 -9.34 13.47
CA SER A 215 -9.17 -9.60 14.53
C SER A 215 -10.44 -8.75 14.36
N THR A 216 -10.33 -7.55 13.82
CA THR A 216 -11.46 -6.62 13.59
C THR A 216 -12.24 -6.90 12.31
N ASP A 217 -11.67 -7.69 11.39
CA ASP A 217 -12.27 -8.10 10.11
C ASP A 217 -11.65 -9.42 9.65
N THR A 218 -12.28 -10.54 9.98
CA THR A 218 -11.76 -11.89 9.71
C THR A 218 -11.69 -12.24 8.21
N ASN A 219 -12.22 -11.41 7.34
CA ASN A 219 -12.07 -11.56 5.89
C ASN A 219 -10.79 -10.88 5.37
N MET A 220 -10.20 -9.93 6.13
CA MET A 220 -8.93 -9.32 5.80
C MET A 220 -7.77 -10.14 6.38
N ILE A 221 -6.66 -10.24 5.65
CA ILE A 221 -5.44 -10.93 6.09
C ILE A 221 -4.31 -9.95 6.33
N GLN A 222 -3.48 -10.26 7.32
CA GLN A 222 -2.35 -9.42 7.71
C GLN A 222 -1.31 -9.28 6.60
N LEU A 223 -1.18 -10.28 5.72
CA LEU A 223 -0.22 -10.27 4.61
C LEU A 223 -0.40 -9.03 3.71
N PHE A 224 -1.63 -8.69 3.36
CA PHE A 224 -1.87 -7.53 2.50
C PHE A 224 -1.63 -6.19 3.21
N LEU A 225 -1.90 -6.12 4.51
CA LEU A 225 -1.57 -4.93 5.31
C LEU A 225 -0.06 -4.73 5.42
N GLN A 226 0.68 -5.83 5.61
CA GLN A 226 2.14 -5.81 5.65
C GLN A 226 2.72 -5.37 4.30
N TRP A 227 2.27 -5.96 3.20
CA TRP A 227 2.75 -5.61 1.86
C TRP A 227 2.46 -4.16 1.48
N ASN A 228 1.28 -3.66 1.84
CA ASN A 228 0.91 -2.26 1.64
C ASN A 228 1.81 -1.29 2.41
N ALA A 229 2.30 -1.69 3.59
CA ALA A 229 3.21 -0.87 4.39
C ALA A 229 4.68 -0.97 3.92
N GLU A 230 5.08 -2.11 3.38
CA GLU A 230 6.47 -2.38 2.97
C GLU A 230 6.81 -1.89 1.56
N ASP A 231 5.80 -1.75 0.71
CA ASP A 231 5.97 -1.38 -0.70
C ASP A 231 5.17 -0.11 -1.01
N PRO A 232 5.85 1.06 -0.99
CA PRO A 232 5.23 2.36 -1.24
C PRO A 232 4.59 2.47 -2.63
N VAL A 233 3.61 3.38 -2.76
CA VAL A 233 2.95 3.64 -4.04
C VAL A 233 3.94 4.16 -5.07
N SER A 234 3.96 3.52 -6.22
CA SER A 234 4.79 3.91 -7.36
C SER A 234 4.11 5.00 -8.21
N VAL A 235 4.90 5.72 -9.00
CA VAL A 235 4.41 6.67 -10.02
C VAL A 235 3.47 5.97 -11.02
N TYR A 236 3.75 4.73 -11.30
CA TYR A 236 2.96 3.89 -12.19
C TYR A 236 1.53 3.65 -11.63
N GLU A 237 1.40 3.34 -10.34
CA GLU A 237 0.09 3.21 -9.69
C GLU A 237 -0.66 4.56 -9.65
N ASP A 238 0.04 5.66 -9.38
CA ASP A 238 -0.55 7.00 -9.39
C ASP A 238 -1.12 7.37 -10.77
N ASN A 239 -0.38 7.07 -11.83
CA ASN A 239 -0.83 7.29 -13.21
C ASN A 239 -2.09 6.47 -13.52
N ARG A 240 -2.07 5.19 -13.16
CA ARG A 240 -3.20 4.27 -13.30
C ARG A 240 -4.44 4.79 -12.56
N ASN A 241 -4.28 5.15 -11.31
CA ASN A 241 -5.38 5.64 -10.47
C ASN A 241 -5.93 6.98 -10.97
N THR A 242 -5.06 7.86 -11.46
CA THR A 242 -5.43 9.14 -12.05
C THR A 242 -6.17 8.96 -13.36
N TYR A 243 -5.75 8.01 -14.20
CA TYR A 243 -6.45 7.68 -15.44
C TYR A 243 -7.89 7.25 -15.17
N HIS A 244 -8.10 6.28 -14.28
CA HIS A 244 -9.42 5.76 -13.97
C HIS A 244 -10.31 6.78 -13.26
N GLY A 245 -9.75 7.65 -12.44
CA GLY A 245 -10.49 8.73 -11.77
C GLY A 245 -10.91 9.88 -12.68
N ASN A 246 -10.44 9.93 -13.90
CA ASN A 246 -10.75 10.99 -14.87
C ASN A 246 -11.74 10.52 -15.94
N THR A 247 -13.01 10.83 -15.77
CA THR A 247 -14.10 10.43 -16.68
C THR A 247 -14.01 11.01 -18.10
N THR A 248 -13.07 11.91 -18.38
CA THR A 248 -12.79 12.37 -19.76
C THR A 248 -11.98 11.36 -20.56
N ASN A 249 -11.32 10.41 -19.91
CA ASN A 249 -10.65 9.31 -20.57
C ASN A 249 -11.68 8.25 -21.03
N THR A 250 -11.59 7.82 -22.26
CA THR A 250 -12.59 6.92 -22.89
C THR A 250 -12.78 5.60 -22.14
N PHE A 251 -11.69 5.06 -21.58
CA PHE A 251 -11.70 3.78 -20.88
C PHE A 251 -11.46 3.93 -19.38
N ALA A 252 -11.78 5.09 -18.80
CA ALA A 252 -11.77 5.27 -17.35
C ALA A 252 -13.07 4.81 -16.73
N GLN A 253 -13.00 4.21 -15.54
CA GLN A 253 -14.18 3.75 -14.81
C GLN A 253 -14.90 4.86 -14.03
N GLY A 254 -14.23 5.99 -13.74
CA GLY A 254 -14.73 7.11 -12.97
C GLY A 254 -14.38 7.02 -11.48
N ASN A 255 -14.06 5.86 -10.98
CA ASN A 255 -13.65 5.66 -9.60
C ASN A 255 -12.12 5.57 -9.44
N ARG A 256 -11.65 5.62 -8.19
CA ARG A 256 -10.24 5.55 -7.80
C ARG A 256 -10.05 4.45 -6.77
N ASN A 257 -8.86 3.86 -6.75
CA ASN A 257 -8.45 3.01 -5.64
C ASN A 257 -7.95 3.89 -4.48
N PRO A 258 -8.66 3.96 -3.35
CA PRO A 258 -8.30 4.83 -2.24
C PRO A 258 -6.99 4.43 -1.56
N PHE A 259 -6.58 3.17 -1.66
CA PHE A 259 -5.32 2.68 -1.07
C PHE A 259 -4.09 3.05 -1.90
N ILE A 260 -4.27 3.40 -3.19
CA ILE A 260 -3.24 4.06 -3.98
C ILE A 260 -3.18 5.55 -3.61
N ASP A 261 -4.32 6.21 -3.48
CA ASP A 261 -4.36 7.63 -3.08
C ASP A 261 -3.73 7.86 -1.70
N ASN A 262 -3.99 6.97 -0.75
CA ASN A 262 -3.36 6.99 0.57
C ASN A 262 -3.31 5.60 1.21
N PRO A 263 -2.18 4.89 1.16
CA PRO A 263 -2.00 3.58 1.80
C PRO A 263 -2.36 3.54 3.28
N TYR A 264 -2.21 4.66 3.99
CA TYR A 264 -2.52 4.78 5.41
C TYR A 264 -3.99 4.52 5.74
N LEU A 265 -4.89 4.66 4.78
CA LEU A 265 -6.31 4.30 4.96
C LEU A 265 -6.49 2.84 5.40
N ALA A 266 -5.66 1.92 4.91
CA ALA A 266 -5.68 0.53 5.37
C ALA A 266 -5.33 0.41 6.87
N THR A 267 -4.33 1.17 7.33
CA THR A 267 -3.96 1.23 8.76
C THR A 267 -5.11 1.79 9.61
N VAL A 268 -5.80 2.84 9.13
CA VAL A 268 -6.94 3.43 9.84
C VAL A 268 -8.15 2.47 9.90
N ILE A 269 -8.35 1.65 8.88
CA ILE A 269 -9.47 0.71 8.79
C ILE A 269 -9.21 -0.55 9.60
N TRP A 270 -8.08 -1.20 9.39
CA TRP A 270 -7.80 -2.55 9.89
C TRP A 270 -6.72 -2.62 10.95
N GLY A 271 -5.95 -1.52 11.16
CA GLY A 271 -4.74 -1.56 11.98
C GLY A 271 -3.56 -2.16 11.21
N GLY A 272 -2.70 -2.89 11.91
CA GLY A 272 -1.49 -3.48 11.34
C GLY A 272 -0.32 -2.51 11.24
N PRO A 273 0.72 -2.81 10.46
CA PRO A 273 1.85 -1.93 10.24
C PRO A 273 1.42 -0.58 9.67
N ALA A 274 2.04 0.50 10.14
CA ALA A 274 1.75 1.84 9.63
C ALA A 274 2.24 1.96 8.18
N ALA A 275 1.31 2.07 7.23
CA ALA A 275 1.61 2.33 5.84
C ALA A 275 1.91 3.83 5.59
N GLU A 276 2.42 4.15 4.40
CA GLU A 276 2.70 5.53 4.00
C GLU A 276 1.45 6.41 4.15
N ASN A 277 1.58 7.52 4.89
CA ASN A 277 0.51 8.52 5.01
C ASN A 277 0.75 9.66 4.01
N ARG A 278 0.06 9.61 2.90
CA ARG A 278 0.15 10.62 1.83
C ARG A 278 -0.70 11.86 2.10
N TRP A 279 -1.57 11.84 3.14
CA TRP A 279 -2.42 12.96 3.57
C TRP A 279 -2.15 13.37 5.03
N PRO A 280 -0.93 13.81 5.35
CA PRO A 280 -0.53 14.09 6.73
C PRO A 280 -1.33 15.21 7.40
N THR A 281 -1.99 16.09 6.63
CA THR A 281 -2.85 17.14 7.15
C THR A 281 -4.26 16.67 7.47
N VAL A 282 -4.69 15.55 6.90
CA VAL A 282 -6.02 14.93 7.13
C VAL A 282 -5.91 13.89 8.23
N PHE A 283 -5.01 12.96 8.05
CA PHE A 283 -4.61 12.02 9.06
C PHE A 283 -3.34 12.57 9.69
N LEU A 284 -3.50 13.63 10.46
CA LEU A 284 -2.46 13.96 11.39
C LEU A 284 -2.16 12.64 12.09
N SER A 285 -1.01 12.06 11.81
CA SER A 285 -0.44 11.16 12.76
C SER A 285 -0.30 12.00 14.03
N SER A 286 -1.35 12.03 14.84
CA SER A 286 -1.11 12.11 16.24
C SER A 286 -0.21 10.89 16.47
N GLN A 287 1.11 11.06 16.46
CA GLN A 287 1.84 10.36 17.44
C GLN A 287 0.98 10.64 18.68
N SER A 288 0.21 9.64 19.10
CA SER A 288 -0.51 9.78 20.34
C SER A 288 0.61 9.93 21.35
N PHE A 289 0.83 11.19 21.74
CA PHE A 289 1.81 11.50 22.74
C PHE A 289 1.18 11.05 24.03
N ILE A 290 1.82 10.12 24.69
CA ILE A 290 1.53 9.89 26.10
C ILE A 290 1.73 11.24 26.78
N SER A 291 0.76 11.65 27.59
CA SER A 291 0.92 12.89 28.35
C SER A 291 2.24 12.86 29.11
N ASP A 292 2.98 13.96 29.10
CA ASP A 292 4.24 14.05 29.82
C ASP A 292 4.08 13.70 31.32
N SER A 293 2.90 13.95 31.87
CA SER A 293 2.53 13.60 33.24
C SER A 293 2.22 12.11 33.46
N ALA A 294 1.92 11.34 32.41
CA ALA A 294 1.59 9.91 32.53
C ALA A 294 2.82 9.01 32.73
N VAL A 295 4.03 9.54 32.45
CA VAL A 295 5.28 8.83 32.67
C VAL A 295 6.22 9.72 33.52
N GLN A 296 6.55 9.27 34.68
CA GLN A 296 7.52 9.93 35.55
C GLN A 296 8.88 9.25 35.43
N VAL A 297 9.95 10.05 35.38
CA VAL A 297 11.33 9.56 35.37
C VAL A 297 12.12 10.29 36.44
N PHE A 298 12.61 9.54 37.45
CA PHE A 298 13.30 10.10 38.57
C PHE A 298 14.40 9.15 39.16
N PRO A 299 15.41 9.66 39.85
CA PRO A 299 15.75 11.07 39.89
C PRO A 299 16.26 11.54 38.54
N ASN A 300 15.94 12.78 38.17
CA ASN A 300 16.46 13.41 36.95
C ASN A 300 16.70 14.92 37.20
N PRO A 301 17.93 15.39 37.35
CA PRO A 301 19.22 14.67 37.18
C PRO A 301 19.44 13.55 38.19
N THR A 302 20.21 12.52 37.78
CA THR A 302 20.64 11.44 38.66
C THR A 302 22.16 11.51 38.95
N ASN A 303 22.54 11.14 40.19
CA ASN A 303 23.94 10.98 40.60
C ASN A 303 24.28 9.49 40.87
N SER A 304 23.32 8.59 40.69
CA SER A 304 23.46 7.16 41.03
C SER A 304 23.64 6.26 39.81
N ASN A 305 23.84 6.81 38.63
CA ASN A 305 23.94 6.07 37.36
C ASN A 305 22.69 5.20 37.08
N GLU A 306 21.57 5.51 37.71
CA GLU A 306 20.28 4.84 37.48
C GLU A 306 19.13 5.84 37.52
N ILE A 307 18.04 5.48 36.86
CA ILE A 307 16.75 6.18 36.91
C ILE A 307 15.62 5.17 37.07
N GLU A 308 14.54 5.60 37.66
CA GLU A 308 13.29 4.87 37.70
C GLU A 308 12.27 5.49 36.78
N ILE A 309 11.57 4.64 36.03
CA ILE A 309 10.47 5.02 35.13
C ILE A 309 9.21 4.48 35.80
N ASN A 310 8.29 5.39 36.15
CA ASN A 310 7.01 5.03 36.73
C ASN A 310 5.87 5.43 35.81
N THR A 311 4.98 4.48 35.51
CA THR A 311 3.83 4.69 34.60
C THR A 311 2.81 3.57 34.76
N GLU A 312 1.54 3.89 34.50
CA GLU A 312 0.45 2.92 34.31
C GLU A 312 0.26 2.50 32.85
N GLU A 313 0.98 3.14 31.90
CA GLU A 313 0.88 2.82 30.49
C GLU A 313 1.61 1.50 30.13
N SER A 314 1.05 0.74 29.21
CA SER A 314 1.64 -0.50 28.68
C SER A 314 2.83 -0.16 27.76
N ILE A 315 4.04 -0.16 28.31
CA ILE A 315 5.27 0.16 27.57
C ILE A 315 5.72 -1.05 26.75
N THR A 316 5.89 -0.85 25.45
CA THR A 316 6.35 -1.89 24.52
C THR A 316 7.84 -1.80 24.24
N LYS A 317 8.44 -0.58 24.35
CA LYS A 317 9.86 -0.38 24.08
C LYS A 317 10.41 0.84 24.79
N LEU A 318 11.66 0.72 25.28
CA LEU A 318 12.48 1.83 25.78
C LEU A 318 13.75 1.92 24.94
N THR A 319 14.06 3.11 24.43
CA THR A 319 15.29 3.36 23.67
C THR A 319 16.01 4.59 24.23
N LEU A 320 17.23 4.40 24.75
CA LEU A 320 18.07 5.46 25.24
C LEU A 320 19.03 5.90 24.14
N VAL A 321 19.02 7.19 23.80
CA VAL A 321 19.82 7.78 22.71
C VAL A 321 20.69 8.88 23.29
N ASN A 322 21.96 8.92 22.92
CA ASN A 322 22.87 10.03 23.32
C ASN A 322 22.64 11.28 22.43
N ILE A 323 23.32 12.37 22.76
CA ILE A 323 23.20 13.65 22.03
C ILE A 323 23.65 13.57 20.56
N ASN A 324 24.43 12.55 20.18
CA ASN A 324 24.88 12.31 18.81
C ASN A 324 23.88 11.45 18.01
N GLY A 325 22.72 11.08 18.60
CA GLY A 325 21.71 10.25 17.96
C GLY A 325 22.01 8.75 17.99
N GLN A 326 23.07 8.32 18.68
CA GLN A 326 23.42 6.90 18.79
C GLN A 326 22.58 6.20 19.87
N ILE A 327 22.06 5.03 19.57
CA ILE A 327 21.35 4.18 20.51
C ILE A 327 22.37 3.61 21.50
N VAL A 328 22.22 3.97 22.77
CA VAL A 328 23.06 3.51 23.88
C VAL A 328 22.47 2.24 24.51
N LYS A 329 21.15 2.17 24.60
CA LYS A 329 20.43 1.03 25.17
C LYS A 329 19.05 0.90 24.53
N GLU A 330 18.66 -0.34 24.29
CA GLU A 330 17.33 -0.66 23.77
C GLU A 330 16.77 -1.84 24.56
N ILE A 331 15.51 -1.72 24.99
CA ILE A 331 14.80 -2.73 25.76
C ILE A 331 13.42 -2.91 25.16
N VAL A 332 13.18 -4.09 24.60
CA VAL A 332 11.90 -4.49 24.02
C VAL A 332 11.10 -5.21 25.08
N SER A 333 9.82 -4.91 25.21
CA SER A 333 8.89 -5.47 26.19
C SER A 333 9.43 -5.41 27.64
N PRO A 334 9.75 -4.22 28.17
CA PRO A 334 10.26 -4.08 29.53
C PRO A 334 9.24 -4.60 30.56
N ILE A 335 9.73 -5.34 31.55
CA ILE A 335 8.88 -5.86 32.64
C ILE A 335 8.85 -4.84 33.77
N PHE A 336 7.71 -4.22 33.99
CA PHE A 336 7.47 -3.29 35.09
C PHE A 336 7.03 -4.07 36.34
N ASN A 337 7.60 -3.68 37.47
CA ASN A 337 7.17 -4.19 38.77
C ASN A 337 6.46 -3.07 39.54
N GLN A 338 5.18 -3.26 39.87
CA GLN A 338 4.36 -2.22 40.50
C GLN A 338 4.47 -0.85 39.81
N ASN A 339 4.27 -0.86 38.48
CA ASN A 339 4.34 0.32 37.62
C ASN A 339 5.73 0.98 37.50
N THR A 340 6.79 0.35 38.04
CA THR A 340 8.15 0.91 38.04
C THR A 340 9.12 0.01 37.26
N PHE A 341 9.97 0.62 36.46
CA PHE A 341 11.11 0.00 35.76
C PHE A 341 12.39 0.75 36.07
N LYS A 342 13.46 0.03 36.46
CA LYS A 342 14.78 0.60 36.76
C LYS A 342 15.69 0.47 35.55
N LEU A 343 16.25 1.61 35.11
CA LEU A 343 17.26 1.66 34.11
C LEU A 343 18.61 1.98 34.72
N ASN A 344 19.51 0.99 34.74
CA ASN A 344 20.77 1.03 35.47
C ASN A 344 21.97 1.12 34.51
N ASN A 345 23.17 1.36 35.07
CA ASN A 345 24.44 1.41 34.38
C ASN A 345 24.49 2.52 33.31
N LEU A 346 23.97 3.67 33.65
CA LEU A 346 24.02 4.86 32.83
C LEU A 346 25.36 5.58 33.03
N GLN A 347 26.07 5.89 31.98
CA GLN A 347 27.28 6.71 32.06
C GLN A 347 26.91 8.18 32.21
N GLN A 348 27.83 8.99 32.75
CA GLN A 348 27.67 10.44 32.83
C GLN A 348 27.38 11.03 31.43
N GLY A 349 26.34 11.85 31.31
CA GLY A 349 25.98 12.46 30.05
C GLY A 349 24.53 12.92 29.93
N PHE A 350 24.20 13.43 28.76
CA PHE A 350 22.84 13.82 28.37
C PHE A 350 22.26 12.78 27.43
N TYR A 351 21.02 12.38 27.67
CA TYR A 351 20.32 11.37 26.89
C TYR A 351 18.89 11.77 26.58
N PHE A 352 18.34 11.18 25.52
CA PHE A 352 16.92 11.17 25.22
C PHE A 352 16.39 9.75 25.42
N LEU A 353 15.50 9.56 26.38
CA LEU A 353 14.78 8.31 26.59
C LEU A 353 13.49 8.34 25.77
N LYS A 354 13.46 7.59 24.66
CA LYS A 354 12.26 7.36 23.86
C LYS A 354 11.48 6.21 24.49
N ILE A 355 10.24 6.45 24.81
CA ILE A 355 9.31 5.53 25.45
C ILE A 355 8.20 5.25 24.43
N THR A 356 8.05 4.00 24.04
CA THR A 356 6.98 3.57 23.13
C THR A 356 6.00 2.72 23.94
N ALA A 357 4.73 3.07 23.92
CA ALA A 357 3.64 2.32 24.50
C ALA A 357 2.56 2.02 23.47
N GLU A 358 1.61 1.16 23.82
CA GLU A 358 0.47 0.84 22.94
C GLU A 358 -0.33 2.08 22.51
N LYS A 359 -0.44 3.08 23.38
CA LYS A 359 -1.21 4.31 23.13
C LYS A 359 -0.40 5.45 22.53
N GLY A 360 0.91 5.31 22.34
CA GLY A 360 1.72 6.37 21.74
C GLY A 360 3.18 6.41 22.20
N ASN A 361 3.86 7.50 21.87
CA ASN A 361 5.27 7.70 22.17
C ASN A 361 5.49 8.92 23.06
N LEU A 362 6.54 8.87 23.85
CA LEU A 362 7.02 9.99 24.67
C LEU A 362 8.54 10.03 24.64
N THR A 363 9.12 11.22 24.70
CA THR A 363 10.57 11.38 24.86
C THR A 363 10.87 12.21 26.08
N LYS A 364 11.66 11.67 27.00
CA LYS A 364 12.16 12.36 28.20
C LYS A 364 13.63 12.67 28.06
N LYS A 365 14.03 13.88 28.46
CA LYS A 365 15.44 14.23 28.60
C LYS A 365 15.96 13.67 29.92
N ILE A 366 17.10 12.97 29.89
CA ILE A 366 17.78 12.40 31.04
C ILE A 366 19.14 13.02 31.22
N ILE A 367 19.47 13.37 32.45
CA ILE A 367 20.77 13.94 32.84
C ILE A 367 21.39 13.04 33.90
N VAL A 368 22.58 12.53 33.59
CA VAL A 368 23.40 11.73 34.51
C VAL A 368 24.66 12.54 34.84
N ASN A 369 24.81 12.89 36.13
CA ASN A 369 25.95 13.69 36.63
C ASN A 369 27.15 12.81 36.93
#